data_b8fd2fbb3a642570ebe4a8db64ff386b
#
_entry.id   b8fd2fbb3a642570ebe4a8db64ff386b
#
_cell.length_a   1.000
_cell.length_b   1.000
_cell.length_c   1.000
_cell.angle_alpha   90.00
_cell.angle_beta   90.00
_cell.angle_gamma   90.00
#
_symmetry.space_group_name_H-M   'P 1'
#
loop_
_entity.id
_entity.type
_entity.pdbx_description
1 polymer ?
#
loop_
_entity_poly.entity_id
_entity_poly.type
_entity_poly.pdbx_seq_one_letter_code
_entity_poly.pdbx_strand_id
1 'polypeptide(L)'
;PVEDILSKKFLEESCPPVPLTRFKSEPFIMLKPENDTGKRARMICRNNLFEPNIILEMDQQMTSYNITCSGMGISFIGDIMLSKVPLTSDVVYYKLPACESSRDIRFYWKNGRYQTRAMEEFLKMACQ
;
A
#
# COMPACT_ATOMS: atom_id res chain seq x y z
N PRO A 1 -23.17 8.83 2.74
CA PRO A 1 -22.83 7.72 1.88
C PRO A 1 -21.43 7.24 2.18
N VAL A 2 -21.20 5.96 2.00
CA VAL A 2 -19.89 5.31 2.30
C VAL A 2 -18.74 5.93 1.48
N GLU A 3 -19.03 6.49 0.33
CA GLU A 3 -18.07 7.14 -0.54
C GLU A 3 -17.41 8.38 0.07
N ASP A 4 -18.14 9.15 0.89
CA ASP A 4 -17.59 10.33 1.57
C ASP A 4 -16.66 9.95 2.73
N ILE A 5 -16.89 8.80 3.35
CA ILE A 5 -16.06 8.27 4.44
C ILE A 5 -14.70 7.80 3.90
N LEU A 6 -14.67 7.31 2.65
CA LEU A 6 -13.45 6.87 1.96
C LEU A 6 -12.79 7.97 1.16
N SER A 7 -13.23 9.22 1.30
CA SER A 7 -12.59 10.33 0.62
C SER A 7 -11.13 10.47 1.07
N LYS A 8 -10.29 10.95 0.18
CA LYS A 8 -8.89 11.24 0.47
C LYS A 8 -8.74 12.10 1.73
N LYS A 9 -9.68 13.02 1.94
CA LYS A 9 -9.74 13.89 3.12
C LYS A 9 -9.93 13.09 4.41
N PHE A 10 -10.81 12.10 4.42
CA PHE A 10 -11.02 11.22 5.57
C PHE A 10 -9.74 10.44 5.92
N LEU A 11 -9.07 9.88 4.92
CA LEU A 11 -7.80 9.17 5.13
C LEU A 11 -6.70 10.10 5.66
N GLU A 12 -6.65 11.33 5.19
CA GLU A 12 -5.69 12.33 5.65
C GLU A 12 -5.96 12.79 7.10
N GLU A 13 -7.22 12.99 7.47
CA GLU A 13 -7.62 13.48 8.80
C GLU A 13 -7.69 12.36 9.86
N SER A 14 -8.06 11.13 9.45
CA SER A 14 -8.32 10.02 10.37
C SER A 14 -7.15 9.06 10.55
N CYS A 15 -6.11 9.17 9.72
CA CYS A 15 -4.92 8.33 9.77
C CYS A 15 -3.72 9.14 10.27
N PRO A 16 -3.49 9.23 11.58
CA PRO A 16 -2.37 10.00 12.12
C PRO A 16 -1.04 9.40 11.63
N PRO A 17 -0.04 10.23 11.30
CA PRO A 17 1.29 9.76 11.00
C PRO A 17 1.93 9.18 12.27
N VAL A 18 2.48 7.98 12.17
CA VAL A 18 3.16 7.32 13.29
C VAL A 18 4.51 6.80 12.80
N PRO A 19 5.58 6.96 13.59
CA PRO A 19 6.86 6.37 13.26
C PRO A 19 6.74 4.84 13.21
N LEU A 20 7.18 4.23 12.12
CA LEU A 20 7.08 2.78 11.92
C LEU A 20 7.84 1.99 13.00
N THR A 21 8.87 2.58 13.59
CA THR A 21 9.66 1.99 14.68
C THR A 21 8.84 1.62 15.92
N ARG A 22 7.66 2.21 16.11
CA ARG A 22 6.75 1.83 17.21
C ARG A 22 6.22 0.41 17.06
N PHE A 23 6.22 -0.12 15.86
CA PHE A 23 5.69 -1.44 15.53
C PHE A 23 6.76 -2.51 15.36
N LYS A 24 8.04 -2.20 15.64
CA LYS A 24 9.17 -3.11 15.40
C LYS A 24 9.06 -4.48 16.09
N SER A 25 8.33 -4.54 17.20
CA SER A 25 8.12 -5.77 17.98
C SER A 25 6.82 -6.50 17.65
N GLU A 26 6.01 -5.92 16.78
CA GLU A 26 4.72 -6.50 16.41
C GLU A 26 4.86 -7.60 15.35
N PRO A 27 3.92 -8.56 15.31
CA PRO A 27 3.90 -9.56 14.25
C PRO A 27 3.45 -8.94 12.93
N PHE A 28 4.22 -9.17 11.87
CA PHE A 28 3.92 -8.67 10.53
C PHE A 28 3.35 -9.77 9.63
N ILE A 29 2.32 -9.40 8.88
CA ILE A 29 1.79 -10.16 7.75
C ILE A 29 2.28 -9.45 6.49
N MET A 30 3.14 -10.10 5.72
CA MET A 30 3.82 -9.48 4.59
C MET A 30 3.45 -10.14 3.27
N LEU A 31 3.52 -9.38 2.19
CA LEU A 31 3.58 -9.96 0.87
C LEU A 31 4.97 -10.52 0.60
N LYS A 32 5.03 -11.55 -0.24
CA LYS A 32 6.30 -12.18 -0.63
C LYS A 32 7.26 -11.16 -1.27
N PRO A 33 8.58 -11.37 -1.15
CA PRO A 33 9.58 -10.43 -1.66
C PRO A 33 9.60 -10.27 -3.19
N GLU A 34 9.02 -11.23 -3.93
CA GLU A 34 8.82 -11.14 -5.38
C GLU A 34 7.75 -10.11 -5.76
N ASN A 35 6.82 -9.83 -4.85
CA ASN A 35 5.82 -8.79 -5.01
C ASN A 35 6.45 -7.41 -4.73
N ASP A 36 6.21 -6.43 -5.61
CA ASP A 36 6.76 -5.09 -5.45
C ASP A 36 6.36 -4.44 -4.11
N THR A 37 5.11 -4.57 -3.70
CA THR A 37 4.64 -4.06 -2.41
C THR A 37 5.34 -4.75 -1.24
N GLY A 38 5.56 -6.07 -1.31
CA GLY A 38 6.28 -6.82 -0.28
C GLY A 38 7.76 -6.43 -0.19
N LYS A 39 8.40 -6.22 -1.34
CA LYS A 39 9.79 -5.74 -1.42
C LYS A 39 9.92 -4.33 -0.82
N ARG A 40 9.02 -3.43 -1.18
CA ARG A 40 9.01 -2.05 -0.67
C ARG A 40 8.74 -2.00 0.84
N ALA A 41 7.80 -2.78 1.33
CA ALA A 41 7.51 -2.85 2.76
C ALA A 41 8.74 -3.26 3.58
N ARG A 42 9.49 -4.26 3.12
CA ARG A 42 10.75 -4.66 3.77
C ARG A 42 11.80 -3.57 3.72
N MET A 43 11.91 -2.89 2.58
CA MET A 43 12.85 -1.77 2.43
C MET A 43 12.50 -0.62 3.39
N ILE A 44 11.23 -0.29 3.55
CA ILE A 44 10.77 0.73 4.50
C ILE A 44 11.15 0.33 5.94
N CYS A 45 10.96 -0.92 6.33
CA CYS A 45 11.37 -1.41 7.65
C CYS A 45 12.89 -1.26 7.86
N ARG A 46 13.70 -1.67 6.88
CA ARG A 46 15.17 -1.53 6.93
C ARG A 46 15.63 -0.08 7.01
N ASN A 47 14.98 0.82 6.26
CA ASN A 47 15.27 2.25 6.32
C ASN A 47 14.94 2.83 7.70
N ASN A 48 14.01 2.22 8.44
CA ASN A 48 13.70 2.53 9.83
C ASN A 48 14.52 1.70 10.85
N LEU A 49 15.61 1.09 10.39
CA LEU A 49 16.62 0.39 11.19
C LEU A 49 16.09 -0.82 11.96
N PHE A 50 15.14 -1.57 11.41
CA PHE A 50 14.70 -2.84 11.97
C PHE A 50 14.31 -3.85 10.89
N GLU A 51 14.41 -5.14 11.23
CA GLU A 51 13.86 -6.23 10.44
C GLU A 51 12.48 -6.61 11.01
N PRO A 52 11.44 -6.71 10.16
CA PRO A 52 10.10 -7.06 10.63
C PRO A 52 10.04 -8.52 11.12
N ASN A 53 9.32 -8.75 12.20
CA ASN A 53 8.98 -10.11 12.65
C ASN A 53 7.84 -10.67 11.78
N ILE A 54 8.17 -11.29 10.66
CA ILE A 54 7.20 -11.81 9.69
C ILE A 54 6.68 -13.16 10.16
N ILE A 55 5.42 -13.20 10.55
CA ILE A 55 4.74 -14.44 10.98
C ILE A 55 4.02 -15.14 9.84
N LEU A 56 3.71 -14.42 8.77
CA LEU A 56 2.99 -14.95 7.62
C LEU A 56 3.37 -14.20 6.34
N GLU A 57 3.65 -14.93 5.28
CA GLU A 57 3.88 -14.41 3.93
C GLU A 57 2.81 -14.88 2.97
N MET A 58 2.39 -14.01 2.06
CA MET A 58 1.36 -14.32 1.09
C MET A 58 1.51 -13.57 -0.22
N ASP A 59 0.75 -13.99 -1.21
CA ASP A 59 0.84 -13.45 -2.57
C ASP A 59 -0.08 -12.26 -2.80
N GLN A 60 -1.21 -12.17 -2.08
CA GLN A 60 -2.26 -11.21 -2.34
C GLN A 60 -2.49 -10.23 -1.19
N GLN A 61 -2.55 -8.94 -1.53
CA GLN A 61 -2.74 -7.86 -0.57
C GLN A 61 -4.11 -7.92 0.13
N MET A 62 -5.16 -8.30 -0.59
CA MET A 62 -6.51 -8.46 0.00
C MET A 62 -6.55 -9.55 1.07
N THR A 63 -5.86 -10.66 0.83
CA THR A 63 -5.75 -11.74 1.81
C THR A 63 -4.98 -11.28 3.05
N SER A 64 -3.87 -10.55 2.86
CA SER A 64 -3.12 -9.92 3.95
C SER A 64 -4.00 -9.00 4.78
N TYR A 65 -4.78 -8.15 4.13
CA TYR A 65 -5.72 -7.25 4.78
C TYR A 65 -6.77 -8.00 5.63
N ASN A 66 -7.42 -9.02 5.06
CA ASN A 66 -8.44 -9.79 5.76
C ASN A 66 -7.88 -10.52 6.99
N ILE A 67 -6.66 -11.05 6.91
CA ILE A 67 -5.99 -11.69 8.05
C ILE A 67 -5.64 -10.65 9.12
N THR A 68 -5.22 -9.45 8.72
CA THR A 68 -5.00 -8.34 9.66
C THR A 68 -6.29 -7.95 10.38
N CYS A 69 -7.41 -7.90 9.67
CA CYS A 69 -8.73 -7.65 10.27
C CYS A 69 -9.14 -8.70 11.31
N SER A 70 -8.63 -9.92 11.21
CA SER A 70 -8.85 -10.96 12.23
C SER A 70 -7.98 -10.81 13.49
N GLY A 71 -7.11 -9.81 13.53
CA GLY A 71 -6.29 -9.51 14.70
C GLY A 71 -4.98 -10.30 14.81
N MET A 72 -4.55 -10.99 13.75
CA MET A 72 -3.33 -11.81 13.79
C MET A 72 -2.02 -11.02 13.73
N GLY A 73 -2.07 -9.78 13.30
CA GLY A 73 -0.86 -8.96 13.16
C GLY A 73 -1.13 -7.66 12.42
N ILE A 74 -0.07 -7.02 11.95
CA ILE A 74 -0.12 -5.78 11.18
C ILE A 74 0.37 -6.02 9.75
N SER A 75 -0.14 -5.23 8.82
CA SER A 75 0.25 -5.31 7.40
C SER A 75 0.34 -3.93 6.75
N PHE A 76 1.00 -3.87 5.60
CA PHE A 76 1.02 -2.69 4.75
C PHE A 76 -0.11 -2.79 3.72
N ILE A 77 -0.81 -1.69 3.53
CA ILE A 77 -1.85 -1.57 2.51
C ILE A 77 -1.65 -0.27 1.72
N GLY A 78 -1.82 -0.33 0.40
CA GLY A 78 -1.80 0.87 -0.43
C GLY A 78 -3.08 1.70 -0.25
N ASP A 79 -2.98 3.01 -0.34
CA ASP A 79 -4.10 3.95 -0.22
C ASP A 79 -5.20 3.68 -1.26
N ILE A 80 -4.84 3.37 -2.50
CA ILE A 80 -5.78 2.99 -3.57
C ILE A 80 -6.56 1.73 -3.19
N MET A 81 -5.90 0.73 -2.59
CA MET A 81 -6.56 -0.48 -2.13
C MET A 81 -7.49 -0.17 -0.96
N LEU A 82 -7.03 0.64 -0.02
CA LEU A 82 -7.81 1.04 1.15
C LEU A 82 -9.10 1.78 0.76
N SER A 83 -9.06 2.58 -0.31
CA SER A 83 -10.25 3.28 -0.83
C SER A 83 -11.33 2.35 -1.40
N LYS A 84 -10.99 1.09 -1.65
CA LYS A 84 -11.90 0.09 -2.26
C LYS A 84 -12.39 -0.99 -1.32
N VAL A 85 -11.84 -1.05 -0.10
CA VAL A 85 -12.26 -2.03 0.91
C VAL A 85 -13.26 -1.41 1.87
N PRO A 86 -14.21 -2.20 2.42
CA PRO A 86 -15.11 -1.71 3.45
C PRO A 86 -14.30 -1.31 4.69
N LEU A 87 -14.59 -0.14 5.24
CA LEU A 87 -14.03 0.24 6.53
C LEU A 87 -14.64 -0.66 7.62
N THR A 88 -13.77 -1.15 8.49
CA THR A 88 -14.16 -1.91 9.67
C THR A 88 -13.63 -1.23 10.93
N SER A 89 -14.37 -1.33 12.02
CA SER A 89 -13.92 -0.88 13.33
C SER A 89 -12.86 -1.78 13.96
N ASP A 90 -12.56 -2.92 13.33
CA ASP A 90 -11.67 -3.94 13.88
C ASP A 90 -10.18 -3.62 13.65
N VAL A 91 -9.88 -2.65 12.78
CA VAL A 91 -8.51 -2.24 12.46
C VAL A 91 -8.35 -0.72 12.58
N VAL A 92 -7.12 -0.33 12.90
CA VAL A 92 -6.69 1.07 12.92
C VAL A 92 -5.67 1.29 11.80
N TYR A 93 -5.79 2.39 11.09
CA TYR A 93 -4.92 2.75 10.00
C TYR A 93 -3.96 3.86 10.41
N TYR A 94 -2.69 3.69 10.06
CA TYR A 94 -1.67 4.70 10.28
C TYR A 94 -1.01 5.06 8.95
N LYS A 95 -0.80 6.33 8.74
CA LYS A 95 -0.13 6.83 7.55
C LYS A 95 1.39 6.84 7.75
N LEU A 96 2.13 6.32 6.78
CA LEU A 96 3.57 6.47 6.74
C LEU A 96 3.96 7.81 6.09
N PRO A 97 5.12 8.39 6.46
CA PRO A 97 5.62 9.60 5.80
C PRO A 97 5.73 9.41 4.29
N ALA A 98 5.29 10.41 3.51
CA ALA A 98 5.25 10.32 2.04
C ALA A 98 6.64 10.07 1.41
N CYS A 99 7.70 10.60 2.02
CA CYS A 99 9.07 10.38 1.55
C CYS A 99 9.50 8.90 1.61
N GLU A 100 8.88 8.09 2.46
CA GLU A 100 9.19 6.66 2.62
C GLU A 100 8.21 5.78 1.86
N SER A 101 6.94 6.19 1.75
CA SER A 101 5.83 5.35 1.32
C SER A 101 5.32 5.63 -0.09
N SER A 102 5.60 6.81 -0.66
CA SER A 102 5.12 7.18 -2.00
C SER A 102 5.93 6.51 -3.10
N ARG A 103 5.27 6.22 -4.20
CA ARG A 103 5.89 5.73 -5.42
C ARG A 103 5.27 6.35 -6.66
N ASP A 104 6.08 6.49 -7.70
CA ASP A 104 5.61 6.89 -9.02
C ASP A 104 5.21 5.67 -9.84
N ILE A 105 4.14 5.79 -10.57
CA ILE A 105 3.77 4.84 -11.62
C ILE A 105 4.25 5.45 -12.94
N ARG A 106 5.10 4.72 -13.67
CA ARG A 106 5.68 5.19 -14.93
C ARG A 106 5.32 4.23 -16.04
N PHE A 107 5.03 4.80 -17.22
CA PHE A 107 4.77 4.05 -18.44
C PHE A 107 6.03 4.02 -19.28
N TYR A 108 6.40 2.84 -19.76
CA TYR A 108 7.55 2.64 -20.62
C TYR A 108 7.14 1.96 -21.92
N TRP A 109 7.66 2.42 -23.02
CA TRP A 109 7.53 1.75 -24.29
C TRP A 109 8.84 1.83 -25.07
N LYS A 110 9.04 0.89 -25.99
CA LYS A 110 10.27 0.83 -26.79
C LYS A 110 10.33 2.01 -27.74
N ASN A 111 11.43 2.74 -27.72
CA ASN A 111 11.67 3.86 -28.64
C ASN A 111 11.63 3.39 -30.10
N GLY A 112 11.02 4.20 -30.99
CA GLY A 112 10.87 3.89 -32.41
C GLY A 112 9.80 2.84 -32.76
N ARG A 113 9.01 2.37 -31.78
CA ARG A 113 7.89 1.48 -32.03
C ARG A 113 6.64 2.28 -32.37
N TYR A 114 5.86 1.79 -33.36
CA TYR A 114 4.56 2.40 -33.70
C TYR A 114 3.65 2.41 -32.47
N GLN A 115 3.12 3.60 -32.16
CA GLN A 115 2.11 3.73 -31.13
C GLN A 115 0.73 3.56 -31.75
N THR A 116 -0.04 2.62 -31.22
CA THR A 116 -1.42 2.45 -31.66
C THR A 116 -2.29 3.57 -31.11
N ARG A 117 -3.39 3.89 -31.80
CA ARG A 117 -4.37 4.86 -31.31
C ARG A 117 -4.88 4.54 -29.91
N ALA A 118 -5.04 3.25 -29.61
CA ALA A 118 -5.42 2.80 -28.28
C ALA A 118 -4.38 3.14 -27.21
N MET A 119 -3.09 3.02 -27.52
CA MET A 119 -2.01 3.43 -26.61
C MET A 119 -2.02 4.95 -26.37
N GLU A 120 -2.22 5.73 -27.42
CA GLU A 120 -2.29 7.20 -27.30
C GLU A 120 -3.47 7.63 -26.43
N GLU A 121 -4.65 7.06 -26.64
CA GLU A 121 -5.84 7.35 -25.82
C GLU A 121 -5.67 6.91 -24.36
N PHE A 122 -5.07 5.74 -24.13
CA PHE A 122 -4.75 5.29 -22.78
C PHE A 122 -3.80 6.26 -22.05
N LEU A 123 -2.73 6.70 -22.73
CA LEU A 123 -1.77 7.65 -22.13
C LEU A 123 -2.44 8.99 -21.81
N LYS A 124 -3.31 9.49 -22.69
CA LYS A 124 -4.08 10.72 -22.42
C LYS A 124 -4.95 10.58 -21.14
N MET A 125 -5.62 9.45 -20.98
CA MET A 125 -6.46 9.20 -19.80
C MET A 125 -5.62 9.00 -18.52
N ALA A 126 -4.50 8.31 -18.63
CA ALA A 126 -3.65 7.99 -17.49
C ALA A 126 -2.81 9.17 -16.97
N CYS A 127 -2.54 10.17 -17.83
CA CYS A 127 -1.75 11.35 -17.49
C CYS A 127 -2.60 12.59 -17.14
N GLN A 128 -3.88 12.42 -16.97
CA GLN A 128 -4.78 13.51 -16.54
C GLN A 128 -4.62 13.86 -15.07
#